data_8ea53e326f37b7586b8dcfeb36979004
#
_entry.id   8ea53e326f37b7586b8dcfeb36979004
#
_cell.length_a   1.000
_cell.length_b   1.000
_cell.length_c   1.000
_cell.angle_alpha   90.00
_cell.angle_beta   90.00
_cell.angle_gamma   90.00
#
_symmetry.space_group_name_H-M   'P 1'
#
loop_
_entity.id
_entity.type
_entity.pdbx_description
1 polymer ?
#
loop_
_entity_poly.entity_id
_entity_poly.type
_entity_poly.pdbx_seq_one_letter_code
_entity_poly.pdbx_strand_id
1 'polypeptide(L)'
;MIVSLVWTRDNIHLDRFNVVDRAIGDVISFSDHPDFLPNMTPREVFSEGSFGGTYWRPIFSGVTSLRYAEQHLEFDWWDGIDDALLISEKYDKSLNRFGVKCGTSLDMWESKNWIRHQDPYGWVQWYCRFFSGRRSEDDERQIRRWKAFAGEKGRFRNQLINLIISRGSNYDDETVSPVIRQSLQHWAYRLTNSDFEDGSLKKWKSEMG
;
A
#
# COMPACT_ATOMS: atom_id res chain seq x y z
N MET A 1 4.92 -0.32 29.48
CA MET A 1 4.08 -1.53 29.37
C MET A 1 4.01 -1.86 27.89
N ILE A 2 4.62 -2.95 27.45
CA ILE A 2 4.60 -3.42 26.06
C ILE A 2 3.32 -4.23 25.94
N VAL A 3 2.37 -3.76 25.13
CA VAL A 3 1.13 -4.50 24.88
C VAL A 3 1.40 -5.43 23.69
N SER A 4 1.65 -6.71 24.00
CA SER A 4 1.65 -7.78 23.00
C SER A 4 0.20 -8.27 22.86
N LEU A 5 -0.46 -7.92 21.78
CA LEU A 5 -1.77 -8.48 21.43
C LEU A 5 -1.54 -9.78 20.65
N VAL A 6 -1.72 -10.90 21.33
CA VAL A 6 -1.76 -12.23 20.70
C VAL A 6 -3.15 -12.45 20.14
N TRP A 7 -3.27 -12.55 18.82
CA TRP A 7 -4.51 -12.96 18.14
C TRP A 7 -4.52 -14.47 17.97
N THR A 8 -5.57 -15.14 18.42
CA THR A 8 -5.77 -16.59 18.24
C THR A 8 -6.27 -16.90 16.82
N ARG A 9 -5.68 -17.95 16.24
CA ARG A 9 -5.88 -18.44 14.86
C ARG A 9 -7.18 -19.21 14.66
N ASP A 10 -8.34 -18.68 14.91
CA ASP A 10 -9.58 -19.41 14.59
C ASP A 10 -10.38 -18.69 13.52
N ASN A 11 -10.53 -19.37 12.37
CA ASN A 11 -11.39 -19.06 11.21
C ASN A 11 -10.87 -18.01 10.20
N ILE A 12 -9.70 -18.21 9.62
CA ILE A 12 -9.28 -17.49 8.41
C ILE A 12 -9.34 -18.48 7.22
N HIS A 13 -10.44 -18.50 6.50
CA HIS A 13 -10.47 -18.93 5.11
C HIS A 13 -9.95 -17.77 4.23
N LEU A 14 -8.65 -17.55 4.24
CA LEU A 14 -7.98 -16.99 3.08
C LEU A 14 -8.05 -18.09 2.01
N ASP A 15 -8.58 -17.76 0.85
CA ASP A 15 -8.30 -18.52 -0.36
C ASP A 15 -6.78 -18.43 -0.63
N ARG A 16 -6.00 -19.22 0.11
CA ARG A 16 -4.53 -19.33 -0.05
C ARG A 16 -4.13 -19.75 -1.45
N PHE A 17 -5.09 -20.25 -2.23
CA PHE A 17 -4.89 -20.72 -3.60
C PHE A 17 -4.66 -19.60 -4.62
N ASN A 18 -5.07 -18.37 -4.36
CA ASN A 18 -4.87 -17.24 -5.29
C ASN A 18 -3.56 -16.49 -5.13
N VAL A 19 -2.71 -16.83 -4.16
CA VAL A 19 -1.47 -16.07 -3.87
C VAL A 19 -0.22 -16.80 -4.39
N VAL A 20 -0.28 -18.10 -4.62
CA VAL A 20 0.92 -18.94 -4.89
C VAL A 20 1.43 -18.79 -6.32
N ASP A 21 0.58 -18.50 -7.30
CA ASP A 21 0.94 -18.43 -8.73
C ASP A 21 0.69 -17.05 -9.37
N ARG A 22 0.42 -16.01 -8.56
CA ARG A 22 0.19 -14.66 -9.10
C ARG A 22 1.48 -13.87 -9.31
N ALA A 23 1.50 -13.02 -10.33
CA ALA A 23 2.54 -12.01 -10.51
C ALA A 23 2.15 -10.67 -9.84
N ILE A 24 3.15 -9.83 -9.56
CA ILE A 24 2.90 -8.45 -9.14
C ILE A 24 2.12 -7.73 -10.26
N GLY A 25 0.99 -7.14 -9.91
CA GLY A 25 0.06 -6.53 -10.86
C GLY A 25 -1.24 -7.32 -11.03
N ASP A 26 -1.24 -8.61 -10.69
CA ASP A 26 -2.49 -9.39 -10.67
C ASP A 26 -3.37 -8.95 -9.51
N VAL A 27 -4.66 -8.77 -9.79
CA VAL A 27 -5.63 -8.27 -8.82
C VAL A 27 -5.78 -9.24 -7.65
N ILE A 28 -5.74 -8.69 -6.45
CA ILE A 28 -6.09 -9.39 -5.20
C ILE A 28 -7.54 -9.05 -4.88
N SER A 29 -8.38 -10.07 -4.78
CA SER A 29 -9.81 -9.91 -4.49
C SER A 29 -10.16 -10.42 -3.09
N PHE A 30 -11.15 -9.79 -2.48
CA PHE A 30 -11.69 -10.15 -1.18
C PHE A 30 -13.20 -10.36 -1.35
N SER A 31 -13.71 -11.55 -1.02
CA SER A 31 -15.11 -11.93 -1.26
C SER A 31 -16.12 -11.03 -0.53
N ASP A 32 -15.74 -10.55 0.64
CA ASP A 32 -16.54 -9.66 1.47
C ASP A 32 -16.36 -8.16 1.13
N HIS A 33 -15.33 -7.83 0.33
CA HIS A 33 -15.07 -6.47 -0.15
C HIS A 33 -14.65 -6.48 -1.62
N PRO A 34 -15.54 -6.84 -2.55
CA PRO A 34 -15.21 -7.05 -3.97
C PRO A 34 -14.75 -5.79 -4.70
N ASP A 35 -14.99 -4.62 -4.13
CA ASP A 35 -14.57 -3.32 -4.65
C ASP A 35 -13.14 -2.92 -4.22
N PHE A 36 -12.51 -3.67 -3.34
CA PHE A 36 -11.15 -3.44 -2.90
C PHE A 36 -10.21 -4.36 -3.68
N LEU A 37 -9.53 -3.81 -4.66
CA LEU A 37 -8.77 -4.54 -5.68
C LEU A 37 -7.30 -4.09 -5.74
N PRO A 38 -6.52 -4.20 -4.64
CA PRO A 38 -5.08 -3.98 -4.70
C PRO A 38 -4.44 -5.05 -5.58
N ASN A 39 -3.24 -4.77 -6.10
CA ASN A 39 -2.52 -5.73 -6.94
C ASN A 39 -1.07 -5.96 -6.50
N MET A 40 -0.79 -5.60 -5.26
CA MET A 40 0.44 -5.95 -4.54
C MET A 40 0.08 -6.45 -3.14
N THR A 41 0.64 -7.59 -2.75
CA THR A 41 0.54 -8.08 -1.37
C THR A 41 1.35 -7.20 -0.41
N PRO A 42 1.09 -7.24 0.90
CA PRO A 42 1.94 -6.55 1.88
C PRO A 42 3.42 -6.91 1.72
N ARG A 43 3.74 -8.21 1.54
CA ARG A 43 5.10 -8.67 1.31
C ARG A 43 5.73 -7.99 0.08
N GLU A 44 5.03 -7.95 -1.06
CA GLU A 44 5.51 -7.33 -2.29
C GLU A 44 5.73 -5.82 -2.13
N VAL A 45 4.88 -5.11 -1.39
CA VAL A 45 5.07 -3.68 -1.11
C VAL A 45 6.41 -3.42 -0.44
N PHE A 46 6.82 -4.26 0.50
CA PHE A 46 8.07 -4.08 1.23
C PHE A 46 9.28 -4.67 0.51
N SER A 47 9.18 -5.88 -0.06
CA SER A 47 10.29 -6.52 -0.77
C SER A 47 10.75 -5.72 -2.00
N GLU A 48 9.83 -5.00 -2.65
CA GLU A 48 10.13 -4.11 -3.77
C GLU A 48 10.71 -2.75 -3.35
N GLY A 49 10.83 -2.49 -2.05
CA GLY A 49 11.37 -1.25 -1.49
C GLY A 49 10.34 -0.13 -1.35
N SER A 50 9.99 0.15 -0.12
CA SER A 50 8.98 1.17 0.24
C SER A 50 9.35 1.90 1.53
N PHE A 51 8.80 3.10 1.70
CA PHE A 51 8.91 3.93 2.92
C PHE A 51 10.36 4.23 3.35
N GLY A 52 11.33 4.12 2.42
CA GLY A 52 12.75 4.30 2.73
C GLY A 52 13.24 3.37 3.84
N GLY A 53 12.65 2.19 3.96
CA GLY A 53 12.96 1.17 4.96
C GLY A 53 12.43 1.42 6.37
N THR A 54 11.71 2.53 6.63
CA THR A 54 11.42 2.97 8.01
C THR A 54 10.02 2.67 8.50
N TYR A 55 9.22 1.91 7.78
CA TYR A 55 7.80 1.80 8.12
C TYR A 55 7.57 1.20 9.51
N TRP A 56 8.22 0.08 9.81
CA TRP A 56 8.04 -0.65 11.06
C TRP A 56 9.03 -0.26 12.18
N ARG A 57 9.77 0.86 12.01
CA ARG A 57 10.64 1.35 13.09
C ARG A 57 9.87 1.58 14.38
N PRO A 58 10.54 1.59 15.54
CA PRO A 58 9.90 2.02 16.79
C PRO A 58 9.30 3.42 16.65
N ILE A 59 8.05 3.58 17.12
CA ILE A 59 7.33 4.87 17.11
C ILE A 59 6.72 5.16 18.49
N PHE A 60 6.48 6.45 18.75
CA PHE A 60 5.51 6.90 19.73
C PHE A 60 4.28 7.40 18.97
N SER A 61 3.11 6.85 19.27
CA SER A 61 1.86 7.32 18.66
C SER A 61 1.20 8.37 19.55
N GLY A 62 0.98 9.55 18.98
CA GLY A 62 0.21 10.62 19.61
C GLY A 62 -1.27 10.26 19.77
N VAL A 63 -1.81 9.39 18.91
CA VAL A 63 -3.22 8.96 18.96
C VAL A 63 -3.50 8.03 20.13
N THR A 64 -2.57 7.13 20.44
CA THR A 64 -2.74 6.15 21.53
C THR A 64 -1.99 6.52 22.79
N SER A 65 -1.04 7.48 22.71
CA SER A 65 -0.10 7.83 23.76
C SER A 65 0.79 6.65 24.21
N LEU A 66 1.06 5.71 23.31
CA LEU A 66 1.85 4.51 23.57
C LEU A 66 3.06 4.43 22.62
N ARG A 67 4.08 3.70 23.07
CA ARG A 67 5.22 3.31 22.24
C ARG A 67 4.95 1.95 21.61
N TYR A 68 5.29 1.83 20.34
CA TYR A 68 5.21 0.59 19.56
C TYR A 68 6.58 0.27 18.99
N ALA A 69 6.93 -1.00 19.04
CA ALA A 69 8.10 -1.57 18.41
C ALA A 69 7.75 -3.00 17.99
N GLU A 70 8.51 -3.54 17.04
CA GLU A 70 8.39 -4.94 16.64
C GLU A 70 7.00 -5.35 16.10
N GLN A 71 6.18 -4.37 15.66
CA GLN A 71 4.83 -4.66 15.14
C GLN A 71 4.85 -5.46 13.83
N HIS A 72 5.98 -5.47 13.09
CA HIS A 72 6.17 -6.35 11.94
C HIS A 72 6.12 -7.83 12.32
N LEU A 73 6.53 -8.20 13.54
CA LEU A 73 6.50 -9.59 14.03
C LEU A 73 5.07 -10.14 14.23
N GLU A 74 4.07 -9.32 14.09
CA GLU A 74 2.65 -9.75 14.02
C GLU A 74 2.40 -10.66 12.79
N PHE A 75 3.29 -10.63 11.79
CA PHE A 75 3.15 -11.33 10.53
C PHE A 75 4.33 -12.27 10.27
N ASP A 76 4.09 -13.40 9.63
CA ASP A 76 5.07 -14.47 9.37
C ASP A 76 5.60 -14.48 7.91
N TRP A 77 5.29 -13.46 7.11
CA TRP A 77 5.63 -13.41 5.68
C TRP A 77 6.87 -12.57 5.33
N TRP A 78 7.68 -12.18 6.32
CA TRP A 78 8.86 -11.34 6.07
C TRP A 78 10.13 -12.14 5.75
N ASP A 79 10.08 -13.48 5.79
CA ASP A 79 11.23 -14.33 5.51
C ASP A 79 11.93 -13.94 4.21
N GLY A 80 13.25 -13.73 4.31
CA GLY A 80 14.09 -13.33 3.18
C GLY A 80 13.97 -11.87 2.75
N ILE A 81 13.22 -11.02 3.48
CA ILE A 81 13.26 -9.57 3.32
C ILE A 81 14.32 -9.00 4.27
N ASP A 82 15.21 -8.16 3.74
CA ASP A 82 16.23 -7.48 4.54
C ASP A 82 15.55 -6.53 5.56
N ASP A 83 15.99 -6.59 6.80
CA ASP A 83 15.52 -5.71 7.88
C ASP A 83 15.66 -4.22 7.51
N ALA A 84 16.64 -3.87 6.70
CA ALA A 84 16.80 -2.51 6.18
C ALA A 84 15.57 -2.01 5.41
N LEU A 85 14.78 -2.89 4.80
CA LEU A 85 13.54 -2.55 4.10
C LEU A 85 12.31 -2.42 5.02
N LEU A 86 12.43 -2.86 6.28
CA LEU A 86 11.30 -2.96 7.22
C LEU A 86 11.42 -1.99 8.41
N ILE A 87 12.56 -2.02 9.09
CA ILE A 87 12.74 -1.45 10.44
C ILE A 87 13.91 -0.45 10.57
N SER A 88 14.46 0.03 9.45
CA SER A 88 15.49 1.06 9.48
C SER A 88 15.05 2.27 10.29
N GLU A 89 15.93 2.78 11.16
CA GLU A 89 15.64 3.98 11.96
C GLU A 89 15.62 5.26 11.11
N LYS A 90 16.46 5.31 10.08
CA LYS A 90 16.63 6.48 9.21
C LYS A 90 16.09 6.19 7.81
N TYR A 91 15.30 7.15 7.33
CA TYR A 91 14.75 7.10 5.98
C TYR A 91 15.87 7.20 4.93
N ASP A 92 15.96 6.20 4.06
CA ASP A 92 16.84 6.19 2.90
C ASP A 92 16.03 5.99 1.62
N LYS A 93 16.00 7.04 0.77
CA LYS A 93 15.28 6.97 -0.50
C LYS A 93 15.83 5.92 -1.46
N SER A 94 17.09 5.51 -1.31
CA SER A 94 17.71 4.47 -2.16
C SER A 94 17.11 3.09 -1.91
N LEU A 95 16.49 2.88 -0.74
CA LEU A 95 15.72 1.69 -0.40
C LEU A 95 14.31 1.67 -1.00
N ASN A 96 13.88 2.76 -1.61
CA ASN A 96 12.64 2.78 -2.37
C ASN A 96 12.87 2.26 -3.79
N ARG A 97 11.95 1.48 -4.33
CA ARG A 97 12.04 0.92 -5.67
C ARG A 97 12.43 1.95 -6.74
N PHE A 98 11.81 3.12 -6.68
CA PHE A 98 12.04 4.19 -7.67
C PHE A 98 13.10 5.20 -7.23
N GLY A 99 13.84 4.97 -6.15
CA GLY A 99 14.95 5.81 -5.68
C GLY A 99 14.55 7.23 -5.27
N VAL A 100 13.29 7.51 -5.04
CA VAL A 100 12.74 8.83 -4.76
C VAL A 100 12.18 8.92 -3.35
N LYS A 101 12.22 10.13 -2.77
CA LYS A 101 11.52 10.41 -1.52
C LYS A 101 10.02 10.50 -1.79
N CYS A 102 9.25 9.76 -1.00
CA CYS A 102 7.80 9.71 -1.11
C CYS A 102 7.15 9.57 0.27
N GLY A 103 5.96 10.14 0.40
CA GLY A 103 5.21 10.13 1.66
C GLY A 103 5.55 11.32 2.57
N THR A 104 4.86 11.36 3.71
CA THR A 104 5.01 12.38 4.76
C THR A 104 5.30 11.70 6.10
N SER A 105 5.42 12.48 7.18
CA SER A 105 5.72 11.95 8.52
C SER A 105 4.48 11.38 9.22
N LEU A 106 4.72 10.57 10.26
CA LEU A 106 3.68 10.08 11.15
C LEU A 106 2.90 11.23 11.80
N ASP A 107 3.60 12.27 12.27
CA ASP A 107 2.96 13.46 12.89
C ASP A 107 1.97 14.12 11.93
N MET A 108 2.33 14.21 10.64
CA MET A 108 1.42 14.71 9.61
C MET A 108 0.19 13.82 9.45
N TRP A 109 0.36 12.51 9.47
CA TRP A 109 -0.75 11.55 9.34
C TRP A 109 -1.69 11.65 10.56
N GLU A 110 -1.13 11.76 11.76
CA GLU A 110 -1.90 11.95 13.00
C GLU A 110 -2.65 13.29 12.99
N SER A 111 -2.00 14.41 12.63
CA SER A 111 -2.63 15.75 12.55
C SER A 111 -3.78 15.82 11.54
N LYS A 112 -3.78 14.94 10.53
CA LYS A 112 -4.84 14.83 9.52
C LYS A 112 -5.92 13.78 9.88
N ASN A 113 -5.87 13.21 11.10
CA ASN A 113 -6.76 12.14 11.53
C ASN A 113 -6.77 10.90 10.61
N TRP A 114 -5.63 10.62 9.96
CA TRP A 114 -5.49 9.44 9.10
C TRP A 114 -5.16 8.18 9.88
N ILE A 115 -4.58 8.34 11.07
CA ILE A 115 -4.26 7.27 11.99
C ILE A 115 -5.46 6.98 12.90
N ARG A 116 -5.69 5.70 13.17
CA ARG A 116 -6.65 5.22 14.17
C ARG A 116 -5.92 4.43 15.26
N HIS A 117 -6.50 4.41 16.47
CA HIS A 117 -5.89 3.75 17.64
C HIS A 117 -5.57 2.27 17.39
N GLN A 118 -6.38 1.58 16.60
CA GLN A 118 -6.18 0.18 16.27
C GLN A 118 -5.02 -0.09 15.31
N ASP A 119 -4.64 0.90 14.49
CA ASP A 119 -3.57 0.79 13.50
C ASP A 119 -2.63 2.01 13.60
N PRO A 120 -1.78 2.10 14.65
CA PRO A 120 -0.96 3.28 14.92
C PRO A 120 0.10 3.57 13.84
N TYR A 121 0.47 2.62 13.01
CA TYR A 121 1.31 2.83 11.82
C TYR A 121 0.50 3.22 10.57
N GLY A 122 -0.84 3.24 10.66
CA GLY A 122 -1.71 3.73 9.61
C GLY A 122 -2.09 2.71 8.55
N TRP A 123 -2.26 3.18 7.29
CA TRP A 123 -2.91 2.44 6.23
C TRP A 123 -2.26 1.08 5.93
N VAL A 124 -0.94 0.99 5.86
CA VAL A 124 -0.28 -0.27 5.51
C VAL A 124 -0.38 -1.30 6.62
N GLN A 125 -0.33 -0.88 7.90
CA GLN A 125 -0.61 -1.79 9.02
C GLN A 125 -2.04 -2.31 8.95
N TRP A 126 -3.01 -1.42 8.69
CA TRP A 126 -4.39 -1.83 8.44
C TRP A 126 -4.45 -2.84 7.27
N TYR A 127 -3.76 -2.56 6.15
CA TYR A 127 -3.75 -3.45 4.99
C TYR A 127 -3.13 -4.82 5.29
N CYS A 128 -2.01 -4.87 6.01
CA CYS A 128 -1.41 -6.12 6.46
C CYS A 128 -2.41 -6.97 7.26
N ARG A 129 -3.09 -6.35 8.22
CA ARG A 129 -4.09 -7.00 9.06
C ARG A 129 -5.32 -7.42 8.28
N PHE A 130 -5.80 -6.56 7.39
CA PHE A 130 -6.93 -6.86 6.50
C PHE A 130 -6.58 -8.04 5.57
N PHE A 131 -5.39 -8.03 4.99
CA PHE A 131 -4.88 -9.12 4.15
C PHE A 131 -4.74 -10.44 4.92
N SER A 132 -4.41 -10.39 6.22
CA SER A 132 -4.39 -11.55 7.13
C SER A 132 -5.79 -12.03 7.56
N GLY A 133 -6.86 -11.36 7.11
CA GLY A 133 -8.24 -11.73 7.43
C GLY A 133 -8.88 -10.94 8.58
N ARG A 134 -8.17 -10.00 9.23
CA ARG A 134 -8.80 -9.09 10.19
C ARG A 134 -9.87 -8.25 9.50
N ARG A 135 -11.02 -8.07 10.17
CA ARG A 135 -12.05 -7.11 9.80
C ARG A 135 -12.30 -6.16 10.95
N SER A 136 -12.60 -4.91 10.63
CA SER A 136 -12.76 -3.84 11.61
C SER A 136 -13.76 -2.77 11.14
N GLU A 137 -14.22 -1.96 12.04
CA GLU A 137 -15.08 -0.81 11.75
C GLU A 137 -14.42 0.25 10.84
N ASP A 138 -13.09 0.21 10.69
CA ASP A 138 -12.32 1.14 9.86
C ASP A 138 -12.21 0.71 8.38
N ASP A 139 -12.63 -0.49 8.04
CA ASP A 139 -12.41 -1.09 6.72
C ASP A 139 -13.02 -0.25 5.60
N GLU A 140 -14.27 0.15 5.75
CA GLU A 140 -14.96 1.01 4.78
C GLU A 140 -14.23 2.33 4.54
N ARG A 141 -13.69 2.95 5.60
CA ARG A 141 -12.94 4.21 5.49
C ARG A 141 -11.63 3.99 4.73
N GLN A 142 -10.89 2.94 5.04
CA GLN A 142 -9.59 2.64 4.43
C GLN A 142 -9.75 2.24 2.96
N ILE A 143 -10.73 1.40 2.66
CA ILE A 143 -11.06 1.01 1.28
C ILE A 143 -11.46 2.24 0.45
N ARG A 144 -12.28 3.13 0.99
CA ARG A 144 -12.66 4.38 0.32
C ARG A 144 -11.44 5.26 0.02
N ARG A 145 -10.49 5.37 0.97
CA ARG A 145 -9.24 6.10 0.77
C ARG A 145 -8.40 5.47 -0.33
N TRP A 146 -8.28 4.14 -0.33
CA TRP A 146 -7.58 3.41 -1.38
C TRP A 146 -8.23 3.66 -2.75
N LYS A 147 -9.55 3.54 -2.85
CA LYS A 147 -10.30 3.80 -4.10
C LYS A 147 -10.07 5.22 -4.61
N ALA A 148 -10.05 6.21 -3.74
CA ALA A 148 -9.79 7.60 -4.10
C ALA A 148 -8.33 7.87 -4.54
N PHE A 149 -7.38 7.02 -4.12
CA PHE A 149 -5.97 7.16 -4.41
C PHE A 149 -5.53 6.33 -5.63
N ALA A 150 -5.75 5.01 -5.58
CA ALA A 150 -5.23 3.99 -6.50
C ALA A 150 -6.32 3.24 -7.29
N GLY A 151 -7.58 3.34 -6.90
CA GLY A 151 -8.68 2.69 -7.60
C GLY A 151 -8.87 3.24 -9.02
N GLU A 152 -9.81 2.70 -9.78
CA GLU A 152 -10.06 3.05 -11.17
C GLU A 152 -10.26 4.58 -11.40
N LYS A 153 -10.97 5.24 -10.48
CA LYS A 153 -11.15 6.71 -10.47
C LYS A 153 -10.15 7.42 -9.54
N GLY A 154 -9.14 6.69 -9.05
CA GLY A 154 -8.16 7.19 -8.09
C GLY A 154 -7.29 8.29 -8.69
N ARG A 155 -7.09 9.36 -7.91
CA ARG A 155 -6.38 10.54 -8.39
C ARG A 155 -4.97 10.25 -8.87
N PHE A 156 -4.20 9.46 -8.13
CA PHE A 156 -2.80 9.20 -8.48
C PHE A 156 -2.67 8.25 -9.66
N ARG A 157 -3.53 7.22 -9.74
CA ARG A 157 -3.59 6.32 -10.90
C ARG A 157 -3.89 7.12 -12.19
N ASN A 158 -4.93 7.93 -12.20
CA ASN A 158 -5.30 8.72 -13.35
C ASN A 158 -4.27 9.80 -13.71
N GLN A 159 -3.63 10.41 -12.70
CA GLN A 159 -2.53 11.35 -12.93
C GLN A 159 -1.34 10.66 -13.61
N LEU A 160 -0.97 9.44 -13.18
CA LEU A 160 0.10 8.69 -13.81
C LEU A 160 -0.23 8.37 -15.28
N ILE A 161 -1.43 7.85 -15.55
CA ILE A 161 -1.91 7.55 -16.91
C ILE A 161 -1.83 8.79 -17.79
N ASN A 162 -2.33 9.92 -17.30
CA ASN A 162 -2.29 11.19 -18.05
C ASN A 162 -0.86 11.65 -18.37
N LEU A 163 0.08 11.49 -17.45
CA LEU A 163 1.48 11.84 -17.66
C LEU A 163 2.15 10.93 -18.69
N ILE A 164 1.85 9.63 -18.67
CA ILE A 164 2.37 8.68 -19.66
C ILE A 164 1.85 9.04 -21.05
N ILE A 165 0.55 9.28 -21.20
CA ILE A 165 -0.07 9.70 -22.47
C ILE A 165 0.56 10.99 -22.98
N SER A 166 0.69 12.01 -22.10
CA SER A 166 1.24 13.32 -22.51
C SER A 166 2.69 13.27 -22.95
N ARG A 167 3.45 12.24 -22.50
CA ARG A 167 4.84 12.00 -22.93
C ARG A 167 4.94 11.08 -24.15
N GLY A 168 3.85 10.50 -24.61
CA GLY A 168 3.86 9.49 -25.66
C GLY A 168 4.68 8.25 -25.27
N SER A 169 4.67 7.90 -23.97
CA SER A 169 5.47 6.82 -23.41
C SER A 169 4.63 5.56 -23.13
N ASN A 170 5.25 4.49 -22.65
CA ASN A 170 4.60 3.23 -22.31
C ASN A 170 4.26 3.18 -20.80
N TYR A 171 3.31 2.31 -20.42
CA TYR A 171 2.87 2.14 -19.03
C TYR A 171 4.00 1.72 -18.09
N ASP A 172 4.98 0.99 -18.58
CA ASP A 172 6.14 0.44 -17.85
C ASP A 172 7.38 1.35 -17.85
N ASP A 173 7.30 2.52 -18.50
CA ASP A 173 8.38 3.51 -18.45
C ASP A 173 8.48 4.11 -17.03
N GLU A 174 9.37 3.56 -16.23
CA GLU A 174 9.60 3.97 -14.83
C GLU A 174 10.18 5.39 -14.70
N THR A 175 10.67 5.99 -15.80
CA THR A 175 11.14 7.39 -15.79
C THR A 175 9.99 8.39 -15.75
N VAL A 176 8.78 7.95 -16.12
CA VAL A 176 7.57 8.77 -16.03
C VAL A 176 7.07 8.76 -14.59
N SER A 177 7.26 9.90 -13.92
CA SER A 177 6.74 10.18 -12.59
C SER A 177 7.08 9.13 -11.50
N PRO A 178 8.38 8.90 -11.20
CA PRO A 178 8.80 7.96 -10.18
C PRO A 178 8.13 8.19 -8.82
N VAL A 179 7.86 9.45 -8.45
CA VAL A 179 7.19 9.81 -7.18
C VAL A 179 5.75 9.30 -7.15
N ILE A 180 4.99 9.41 -8.25
CA ILE A 180 3.62 8.88 -8.30
C ILE A 180 3.66 7.35 -8.27
N ARG A 181 4.57 6.71 -9.00
CA ARG A 181 4.75 5.26 -8.98
C ARG A 181 5.08 4.75 -7.58
N GLN A 182 6.01 5.40 -6.88
CA GLN A 182 6.33 5.06 -5.50
C GLN A 182 5.13 5.28 -4.56
N SER A 183 4.37 6.37 -4.76
CA SER A 183 3.16 6.63 -3.98
C SER A 183 2.12 5.53 -4.16
N LEU A 184 1.89 5.09 -5.40
CA LEU A 184 0.95 4.01 -5.71
C LEU A 184 1.41 2.68 -5.09
N GLN A 185 2.72 2.36 -5.15
CA GLN A 185 3.27 1.18 -4.49
C GLN A 185 3.02 1.20 -2.97
N HIS A 186 3.17 2.36 -2.31
CA HIS A 186 2.82 2.52 -0.89
C HIS A 186 1.32 2.24 -0.61
N TRP A 187 0.47 2.29 -1.63
CA TRP A 187 -0.94 1.95 -1.58
C TRP A 187 -1.25 0.58 -2.22
N ALA A 188 -0.27 -0.33 -2.22
CA ALA A 188 -0.39 -1.69 -2.72
C ALA A 188 -0.93 -1.78 -4.15
N TYR A 189 -0.49 -0.85 -5.00
CA TYR A 189 -0.92 -0.78 -6.39
C TYR A 189 0.26 -0.49 -7.33
N ARG A 190 0.33 -1.25 -8.42
CA ARG A 190 1.23 -1.04 -9.56
C ARG A 190 0.40 -0.90 -10.83
N LEU A 191 0.67 0.12 -11.64
CA LEU A 191 -0.01 0.31 -12.91
C LEU A 191 0.30 -0.86 -13.85
N THR A 192 -0.73 -1.49 -14.38
CA THR A 192 -0.64 -2.58 -15.36
C THR A 192 -0.92 -2.07 -16.78
N ASN A 193 -0.58 -2.88 -17.79
CA ASN A 193 -0.93 -2.56 -19.18
C ASN A 193 -2.45 -2.43 -19.36
N SER A 194 -3.22 -3.38 -18.84
CA SER A 194 -4.68 -3.36 -18.94
C SER A 194 -5.26 -2.09 -18.32
N ASP A 195 -4.81 -1.71 -17.13
CA ASP A 195 -5.26 -0.49 -16.45
C ASP A 195 -4.91 0.79 -17.23
N PHE A 196 -3.75 0.79 -17.91
CA PHE A 196 -3.33 1.90 -18.75
C PHE A 196 -4.17 2.00 -20.01
N GLU A 197 -4.42 0.89 -20.69
CA GLU A 197 -5.27 0.84 -21.90
C GLU A 197 -6.69 1.30 -21.61
N ASP A 198 -7.30 0.77 -20.52
CA ASP A 198 -8.65 1.17 -20.09
C ASP A 198 -8.74 2.66 -19.74
N GLY A 199 -7.76 3.17 -19.00
CA GLY A 199 -7.72 4.59 -18.63
C GLY A 199 -7.50 5.51 -19.84
N SER A 200 -6.65 5.10 -20.78
CA SER A 200 -6.37 5.82 -22.02
C SER A 200 -7.61 5.88 -22.92
N LEU A 201 -8.32 4.78 -23.06
CA LEU A 201 -9.56 4.70 -23.82
C LEU A 201 -10.67 5.59 -23.22
N LYS A 202 -10.81 5.62 -21.90
CA LYS A 202 -11.79 6.49 -21.21
C LYS A 202 -11.47 7.96 -21.45
N LYS A 203 -10.20 8.33 -21.37
CA LYS A 203 -9.75 9.69 -21.65
C LYS A 203 -10.07 10.09 -23.10
N TRP A 204 -9.69 9.27 -24.07
CA TRP A 204 -9.97 9.52 -25.47
C TRP A 204 -11.46 9.75 -25.75
N LYS A 205 -12.33 8.90 -25.18
CA LYS A 205 -13.80 9.05 -25.32
C LYS A 205 -14.30 10.36 -24.70
N SER A 206 -13.71 10.82 -23.60
CA SER A 206 -14.12 12.08 -22.94
C SER A 206 -13.69 13.34 -23.70
N GLU A 207 -12.66 13.24 -24.57
CA GLU A 207 -12.18 14.35 -25.40
C GLU A 207 -12.93 14.45 -26.75
N MET A 208 -13.60 13.38 -27.17
CA MET A 208 -14.34 13.31 -28.45
C MET A 208 -15.85 13.62 -28.32
N GLY A 209 -16.38 13.62 -27.09
CA GLY A 209 -17.80 13.88 -26.79
C GLY A 209 -18.01 15.26 -26.17
#